data_b89b243282d9cbccf4a0eb370edcf292
#
_entry.id   b89b243282d9cbccf4a0eb370edcf292
#
_cell.length_a   1.000
_cell.length_b   1.000
_cell.length_c   1.000
_cell.angle_alpha   90.00
_cell.angle_beta   90.00
_cell.angle_gamma   90.00
#
_symmetry.space_group_name_H-M   'P 1'
#
loop_
_entity.id
_entity.type
_entity.pdbx_description
1 polymer ?
#
loop_
_entity_poly.entity_id
_entity_poly.type
_entity_poly.pdbx_seq_one_letter_code
_entity_poly.pdbx_strand_id
1 'polypeptide(L)'
;MTKSNVSQARRAKVGGKAFLEPCACCGIARDPRGRPLSVTFEHPDVIFEIEEELLETWGEDPFLAIKNVGFFIRVILPVKLTDGFSVDFGTWLEVYSEDFKTAWQSWNFPEYADLALEGYVANAIEPWQKLPHELVRAVVRDMAQVPYLDSCDNELVTRILSETWPHADVLKPYADLLKAEPEVGG
;
A
#
# COMPACT_ATOMS: atom_id res chain seq x y z
N MET A 1 29.40 3.68 8.18
CA MET A 1 28.68 2.40 8.07
C MET A 1 27.60 2.58 7.01
N THR A 2 27.77 1.94 5.88
CA THR A 2 26.83 2.01 4.74
C THR A 2 25.59 1.22 5.11
N LYS A 3 24.46 1.91 5.40
CA LYS A 3 23.16 1.27 5.54
C LYS A 3 22.87 0.58 4.21
N SER A 4 22.76 -0.73 4.21
CA SER A 4 22.43 -1.51 3.01
C SER A 4 21.07 -1.04 2.51
N ASN A 5 21.01 -0.59 1.26
CA ASN A 5 19.76 -0.34 0.54
C ASN A 5 19.00 -1.68 0.41
N VAL A 6 18.26 -2.04 1.43
CA VAL A 6 17.29 -3.13 1.32
C VAL A 6 16.23 -2.63 0.35
N SER A 7 16.13 -3.28 -0.81
CA SER A 7 15.13 -2.95 -1.83
C SER A 7 13.76 -2.81 -1.16
N GLN A 8 13.05 -1.72 -1.44
CA GLN A 8 11.72 -1.44 -0.86
C GLN A 8 10.73 -2.57 -1.15
N ALA A 9 10.89 -3.28 -2.26
CA ALA A 9 10.13 -4.48 -2.58
C ALA A 9 10.22 -5.56 -1.48
N ARG A 10 11.33 -5.65 -0.74
CA ARG A 10 11.49 -6.61 0.37
C ARG A 10 10.69 -6.24 1.63
N ARG A 11 10.12 -5.04 1.67
CA ARG A 11 9.28 -4.54 2.78
C ARG A 11 7.78 -4.74 2.54
N ALA A 12 7.42 -5.36 1.40
CA ALA A 12 6.05 -5.61 1.00
C ALA A 12 5.71 -7.10 1.00
N LYS A 13 4.44 -7.41 1.21
CA LYS A 13 3.84 -8.76 1.10
C LYS A 13 2.82 -8.79 -0.03
N VAL A 14 2.63 -9.95 -0.60
CA VAL A 14 1.59 -10.19 -1.62
C VAL A 14 0.53 -11.13 -1.05
N GLY A 15 -0.72 -10.70 -1.10
CA GLY A 15 -1.87 -11.50 -0.71
C GLY A 15 -2.44 -12.32 -1.88
N GLY A 16 -3.12 -13.43 -1.57
CA GLY A 16 -3.96 -14.16 -2.54
C GLY A 16 -3.23 -14.96 -3.61
N LYS A 17 -2.00 -15.41 -3.37
CA LYS A 17 -1.14 -16.10 -4.35
C LYS A 17 -1.71 -17.39 -4.95
N ALA A 18 -2.62 -18.07 -4.28
CA ALA A 18 -3.06 -19.43 -4.62
C ALA A 18 -3.78 -19.59 -5.99
N PHE A 19 -4.03 -18.48 -6.71
CA PHE A 19 -4.78 -18.49 -7.98
C PHE A 19 -4.11 -17.63 -9.07
N LEU A 20 -2.83 -17.30 -8.90
CA LEU A 20 -2.14 -16.45 -9.86
C LEU A 20 -1.59 -17.29 -11.02
N GLU A 21 -1.77 -16.79 -12.24
CA GLU A 21 -1.23 -17.35 -13.46
C GLU A 21 -0.11 -16.45 -14.02
N PRO A 22 0.94 -17.02 -14.60
CA PRO A 22 1.98 -16.20 -15.21
C PRO A 22 1.47 -15.50 -16.47
N CYS A 23 1.76 -14.21 -16.61
CA CYS A 23 1.52 -13.48 -17.84
C CYS A 23 2.41 -14.00 -18.96
N ALA A 24 1.84 -14.28 -20.12
CA ALA A 24 2.58 -14.78 -21.27
C ALA A 24 3.64 -13.80 -21.81
N CYS A 25 3.48 -12.49 -21.59
CA CYS A 25 4.38 -11.48 -22.12
C CYS A 25 5.57 -11.17 -21.20
N CYS A 26 5.41 -11.26 -19.88
CA CYS A 26 6.44 -10.84 -18.91
C CYS A 26 6.66 -11.83 -17.76
N GLY A 27 5.87 -12.91 -17.68
CA GLY A 27 5.96 -13.92 -16.62
C GLY A 27 5.46 -13.45 -15.25
N ILE A 28 5.03 -12.19 -15.09
CA ILE A 28 4.48 -11.67 -13.85
C ILE A 28 3.12 -12.33 -13.59
N ALA A 29 2.90 -12.78 -12.38
CA ALA A 29 1.66 -13.43 -12.01
C ALA A 29 0.45 -12.46 -12.09
N ARG A 30 -0.68 -12.96 -12.54
CA ARG A 30 -1.97 -12.25 -12.58
C ARG A 30 -3.08 -13.11 -11.99
N ASP A 31 -4.13 -12.48 -11.49
CA ASP A 31 -5.37 -13.19 -11.14
C ASP A 31 -6.21 -13.37 -12.44
N PRO A 32 -6.47 -14.60 -12.89
CA PRO A 32 -7.27 -14.86 -14.10
C PRO A 32 -8.72 -14.40 -13.97
N ARG A 33 -9.17 -14.11 -12.74
CA ARG A 33 -10.50 -13.58 -12.46
C ARG A 33 -10.56 -12.05 -12.55
N GLY A 34 -9.44 -11.40 -12.90
CA GLY A 34 -9.37 -9.94 -13.05
C GLY A 34 -9.41 -9.17 -11.73
N ARG A 35 -9.18 -9.84 -10.59
CA ARG A 35 -9.11 -9.14 -9.30
C ARG A 35 -7.77 -8.40 -9.18
N PRO A 36 -7.72 -7.27 -8.48
CA PRO A 36 -6.48 -6.57 -8.21
C PRO A 36 -5.46 -7.50 -7.54
N LEU A 37 -4.22 -7.40 -7.96
CA LEU A 37 -3.10 -7.93 -7.19
C LEU A 37 -2.97 -7.10 -5.90
N SER A 38 -2.63 -7.73 -4.79
CA SER A 38 -2.44 -7.01 -3.52
C SER A 38 -0.95 -7.01 -3.15
N VAL A 39 -0.37 -5.82 -3.08
CA VAL A 39 1.01 -5.59 -2.61
C VAL A 39 0.93 -4.70 -1.38
N THR A 40 1.24 -5.24 -0.20
CA THR A 40 1.06 -4.53 1.07
C THR A 40 2.39 -4.29 1.77
N PHE A 41 2.67 -3.04 2.12
CA PHE A 41 3.84 -2.65 2.92
C PHE A 41 3.55 -2.92 4.40
N GLU A 42 4.42 -3.68 5.08
CA GLU A 42 4.19 -4.08 6.47
C GLU A 42 4.19 -2.88 7.42
N HIS A 43 5.08 -1.91 7.16
CA HIS A 43 5.29 -0.74 8.01
C HIS A 43 5.52 0.51 7.18
N PRO A 44 5.27 1.72 7.72
CA PRO A 44 5.73 2.96 7.11
C PRO A 44 7.26 3.00 7.05
N ASP A 45 7.83 3.65 6.04
CA ASP A 45 9.27 3.63 5.78
C ASP A 45 10.09 4.20 6.93
N VAL A 46 9.56 5.18 7.66
CA VAL A 46 10.22 5.82 8.79
C VAL A 46 10.63 4.82 9.89
N ILE A 47 9.94 3.69 10.03
CA ILE A 47 10.28 2.68 11.06
C ILE A 47 11.69 2.11 10.87
N PHE A 48 12.18 2.09 9.63
CA PHE A 48 13.51 1.57 9.30
C PHE A 48 14.63 2.59 9.49
N GLU A 49 14.27 3.83 9.84
CA GLU A 49 15.22 4.91 10.14
C GLU A 49 15.48 5.05 11.64
N ILE A 50 14.63 4.42 12.47
CA ILE A 50 14.70 4.45 13.92
C ILE A 50 15.60 3.31 14.41
N GLU A 51 16.44 3.58 15.40
CA GLU A 51 17.22 2.53 16.07
C GLU A 51 16.26 1.62 16.85
N GLU A 52 16.47 0.30 16.79
CA GLU A 52 15.56 -0.69 17.35
C GLU A 52 15.30 -0.47 18.86
N GLU A 53 16.34 -0.04 19.60
CA GLU A 53 16.23 0.24 21.02
C GLU A 53 15.37 1.46 21.36
N LEU A 54 15.15 2.36 20.39
CA LEU A 54 14.33 3.57 20.52
C LEU A 54 12.94 3.40 19.93
N LEU A 55 12.68 2.28 19.27
CA LEU A 55 11.41 2.02 18.59
C LEU A 55 10.34 1.59 19.60
N GLU A 56 9.42 2.48 19.89
CA GLU A 56 8.22 2.18 20.66
C GLU A 56 6.99 2.35 19.76
N THR A 57 6.28 1.27 19.51
CA THR A 57 5.07 1.24 18.67
C THR A 57 3.84 0.86 19.49
N TRP A 58 2.69 1.37 19.07
CA TRP A 58 1.40 1.03 19.63
C TRP A 58 0.36 0.89 18.52
N GLY A 59 -0.55 -0.04 18.70
CA GLY A 59 -1.61 -0.34 17.75
C GLY A 59 -1.38 -1.66 17.01
N GLU A 60 -2.34 -1.99 16.17
CA GLU A 60 -2.33 -3.16 15.30
C GLU A 60 -2.92 -2.78 13.94
N ASP A 61 -2.59 -3.51 12.90
CA ASP A 61 -3.10 -3.26 11.55
C ASP A 61 -4.65 -3.13 11.55
N PRO A 62 -5.21 -2.06 10.99
CA PRO A 62 -4.60 -1.07 10.11
C PRO A 62 -4.12 0.23 10.80
N PHE A 63 -3.92 0.25 12.08
CA PHE A 63 -3.54 1.43 12.86
C PHE A 63 -2.18 1.25 13.51
N LEU A 64 -1.31 2.25 13.39
CA LEU A 64 0.01 2.23 13.99
C LEU A 64 0.37 3.62 14.53
N ALA A 65 0.75 3.70 15.79
CA ALA A 65 1.37 4.89 16.37
C ALA A 65 2.83 4.58 16.70
N ILE A 66 3.73 5.50 16.37
CA ILE A 66 5.16 5.41 16.65
C ILE A 66 5.51 6.58 17.56
N LYS A 67 6.02 6.29 18.74
CA LYS A 67 6.36 7.28 19.76
C LYS A 67 7.31 8.34 19.22
N ASN A 68 6.99 9.59 19.44
CA ASN A 68 7.75 10.76 18.99
C ASN A 68 7.89 10.91 17.46
N VAL A 69 7.15 10.12 16.68
CA VAL A 69 7.18 10.15 15.21
C VAL A 69 5.82 10.56 14.66
N GLY A 70 4.78 9.73 14.83
CA GLY A 70 3.48 10.05 14.26
C GLY A 70 2.46 8.93 14.38
N PHE A 71 1.32 9.16 13.73
CA PHE A 71 0.18 8.27 13.66
C PHE A 71 -0.04 7.85 12.22
N PHE A 72 -0.21 6.56 11.99
CA PHE A 72 -0.29 5.98 10.66
C PHE A 72 -1.55 5.11 10.54
N ILE A 73 -2.23 5.25 9.41
CA ILE A 73 -3.38 4.42 9.05
C ILE A 73 -3.07 3.75 7.71
N ARG A 74 -3.35 2.46 7.62
CA ARG A 74 -3.23 1.74 6.35
C ARG A 74 -4.32 2.20 5.39
N VAL A 75 -3.94 2.44 4.14
CA VAL A 75 -4.82 2.82 3.05
C VAL A 75 -4.47 2.04 1.79
N ILE A 76 -5.36 2.03 0.81
CA ILE A 76 -5.15 1.39 -0.48
C ILE A 76 -4.90 2.45 -1.54
N LEU A 77 -3.80 2.33 -2.29
CA LEU A 77 -3.58 3.03 -3.55
C LEU A 77 -3.97 2.09 -4.70
N PRO A 78 -5.14 2.28 -5.33
CA PRO A 78 -5.58 1.45 -6.45
C PRO A 78 -4.95 1.94 -7.75
N VAL A 79 -4.33 1.03 -8.51
CA VAL A 79 -3.67 1.36 -9.77
C VAL A 79 -4.21 0.50 -10.90
N LYS A 80 -4.65 1.14 -11.98
CA LYS A 80 -5.07 0.49 -13.22
C LYS A 80 -3.85 0.19 -14.07
N LEU A 81 -3.77 -1.03 -14.60
CA LEU A 81 -2.64 -1.48 -15.40
C LEU A 81 -3.13 -1.96 -16.77
N THR A 82 -2.19 -1.98 -17.75
CA THR A 82 -2.46 -2.53 -19.08
C THR A 82 -2.83 -4.01 -19.03
N ASP A 83 -3.42 -4.52 -20.12
CA ASP A 83 -3.78 -5.93 -20.32
C ASP A 83 -4.74 -6.51 -19.27
N GLY A 84 -5.61 -5.64 -18.72
CA GLY A 84 -6.60 -6.02 -17.73
C GLY A 84 -6.05 -6.30 -16.34
N PHE A 85 -4.79 -5.95 -16.08
CA PHE A 85 -4.24 -5.98 -14.73
C PHE A 85 -4.72 -4.79 -13.89
N SER A 86 -4.73 -4.98 -12.59
CA SER A 86 -4.78 -3.91 -11.59
C SER A 86 -3.99 -4.33 -10.35
N VAL A 87 -3.56 -3.37 -9.58
CA VAL A 87 -2.87 -3.64 -8.31
C VAL A 87 -3.35 -2.66 -7.24
N ASP A 88 -3.59 -3.20 -6.06
CA ASP A 88 -3.89 -2.45 -4.85
C ASP A 88 -2.64 -2.44 -3.97
N PHE A 89 -2.01 -1.27 -3.84
CA PHE A 89 -0.92 -1.08 -2.90
C PHE A 89 -1.47 -0.73 -1.53
N GLY A 90 -1.37 -1.66 -0.58
CA GLY A 90 -1.63 -1.38 0.83
C GLY A 90 -0.46 -0.60 1.42
N THR A 91 -0.61 0.72 1.54
CA THR A 91 0.41 1.65 2.02
C THR A 91 -0.01 2.31 3.32
N TRP A 92 0.87 3.07 3.94
CA TRP A 92 0.60 3.81 5.15
C TRP A 92 0.43 5.30 4.86
N LEU A 93 -0.53 5.91 5.53
CA LEU A 93 -0.79 7.34 5.52
C LEU A 93 -0.46 7.90 6.89
N GLU A 94 0.46 8.84 6.97
CA GLU A 94 0.71 9.62 8.18
C GLU A 94 -0.39 10.66 8.33
N VAL A 95 -1.10 10.63 9.45
CA VAL A 95 -2.26 11.47 9.73
C VAL A 95 -2.09 12.24 11.02
N TYR A 96 -2.91 13.27 11.24
CA TYR A 96 -2.97 13.96 12.51
C TYR A 96 -3.59 13.08 13.60
N SER A 97 -3.23 13.33 14.84
CA SER A 97 -3.71 12.54 15.99
C SER A 97 -5.24 12.50 16.12
N GLU A 98 -5.92 13.58 15.72
CA GLU A 98 -7.39 13.68 15.76
C GLU A 98 -8.03 12.80 14.70
N ASP A 99 -7.48 12.75 13.48
CA ASP A 99 -7.95 11.89 12.41
C ASP A 99 -7.72 10.42 12.74
N PHE A 100 -6.54 10.10 13.30
CA PHE A 100 -6.24 8.76 13.80
C PHE A 100 -7.26 8.29 14.84
N LYS A 101 -7.54 9.14 15.83
CA LYS A 101 -8.51 8.85 16.89
C LYS A 101 -9.93 8.67 16.33
N THR A 102 -10.33 9.52 15.39
CA THR A 102 -11.65 9.43 14.74
C THR A 102 -11.76 8.13 13.95
N ALA A 103 -10.76 7.79 13.16
CA ALA A 103 -10.74 6.55 12.40
C ALA A 103 -10.75 5.31 13.30
N TRP A 104 -9.95 5.31 14.38
CA TRP A 104 -9.95 4.23 15.37
C TRP A 104 -11.30 4.03 16.03
N GLN A 105 -11.97 5.12 16.42
CA GLN A 105 -13.28 5.07 17.11
C GLN A 105 -14.41 4.64 16.18
N SER A 106 -14.34 5.01 14.89
CA SER A 106 -15.36 4.65 13.90
C SER A 106 -15.16 3.26 13.29
N TRP A 107 -13.97 2.67 13.45
CA TRP A 107 -13.65 1.35 12.90
C TRP A 107 -14.64 0.29 13.37
N ASN A 108 -15.23 -0.45 12.44
CA ASN A 108 -16.29 -1.43 12.65
C ASN A 108 -17.67 -0.85 13.06
N PHE A 109 -17.85 0.47 13.00
CA PHE A 109 -19.14 1.13 13.24
C PHE A 109 -19.68 1.75 11.93
N PRO A 110 -20.99 2.00 11.83
CA PRO A 110 -21.59 2.60 10.61
C PRO A 110 -20.97 3.93 10.22
N GLU A 111 -20.51 4.72 11.18
CA GLU A 111 -19.88 6.02 10.97
C GLU A 111 -18.57 5.92 10.17
N TYR A 112 -17.96 4.76 10.13
CA TYR A 112 -16.77 4.51 9.31
C TYR A 112 -17.02 4.74 7.81
N ALA A 113 -18.24 4.49 7.33
CA ALA A 113 -18.60 4.69 5.93
C ALA A 113 -18.39 6.14 5.45
N ASP A 114 -18.53 7.10 6.34
CA ASP A 114 -18.38 8.53 6.05
C ASP A 114 -16.98 9.07 6.33
N LEU A 115 -16.04 8.19 6.74
CA LEU A 115 -14.68 8.60 7.07
C LEU A 115 -13.94 9.11 5.83
N ALA A 116 -13.41 10.32 5.95
CA ALA A 116 -12.44 10.89 5.03
C ALA A 116 -11.21 11.33 5.82
N LEU A 117 -10.04 10.99 5.31
CA LEU A 117 -8.75 11.27 5.92
C LEU A 117 -7.92 12.15 5.00
N GLU A 118 -7.14 13.05 5.57
CA GLU A 118 -6.06 13.73 4.89
C GLU A 118 -4.73 13.40 5.58
N GLY A 119 -3.69 13.17 4.80
CA GLY A 119 -2.39 12.81 5.36
C GLY A 119 -1.32 12.65 4.31
N TYR A 120 -0.14 12.26 4.74
CA TYR A 120 1.03 12.11 3.89
C TYR A 120 1.34 10.65 3.62
N VAL A 121 1.60 10.30 2.37
CA VAL A 121 2.03 8.93 2.01
C VAL A 121 3.34 8.62 2.73
N ALA A 122 3.37 7.53 3.47
CA ALA A 122 4.50 7.16 4.34
C ALA A 122 5.38 6.02 3.78
N ASN A 123 5.10 5.57 2.55
CA ASN A 123 5.94 4.59 1.85
C ASN A 123 6.35 5.09 0.48
N ALA A 124 7.59 4.84 0.12
CA ALA A 124 8.02 4.94 -1.25
C ALA A 124 7.54 3.70 -2.02
N ILE A 125 6.77 3.92 -3.09
CA ILE A 125 6.18 2.87 -3.91
C ILE A 125 6.85 2.91 -5.30
N GLU A 126 7.58 1.88 -5.65
CA GLU A 126 8.14 1.79 -7.00
C GLU A 126 7.05 1.53 -8.04
N PRO A 127 7.15 2.11 -9.25
CA PRO A 127 8.26 2.96 -9.73
C PRO A 127 8.18 4.44 -9.30
N TRP A 128 7.20 4.84 -8.51
CA TRP A 128 6.93 6.24 -8.13
C TRP A 128 7.58 6.60 -6.78
N GLN A 129 8.90 6.61 -6.71
CA GLN A 129 9.66 6.84 -5.48
C GLN A 129 9.45 8.22 -4.82
N LYS A 130 8.77 9.15 -5.52
CA LYS A 130 8.49 10.50 -5.02
C LYS A 130 7.16 10.63 -4.28
N LEU A 131 6.42 9.53 -4.09
CA LEU A 131 5.15 9.54 -3.37
C LEU A 131 5.25 9.88 -1.88
N PRO A 132 6.32 9.51 -1.13
CA PRO A 132 6.41 9.88 0.26
C PRO A 132 6.31 11.40 0.46
N HIS A 133 5.56 11.79 1.51
CA HIS A 133 5.29 13.18 1.90
C HIS A 133 4.35 13.96 0.96
N GLU A 134 3.72 13.32 -0.02
CA GLU A 134 2.62 13.95 -0.76
C GLU A 134 1.35 13.93 0.09
N LEU A 135 0.73 15.10 0.23
CA LEU A 135 -0.56 15.23 0.92
C LEU A 135 -1.68 14.67 0.03
N VAL A 136 -2.38 13.69 0.54
CA VAL A 136 -3.43 12.99 -0.17
C VAL A 136 -4.69 12.88 0.67
N ARG A 137 -5.82 12.68 0.00
CA ARG A 137 -7.09 12.35 0.63
C ARG A 137 -7.41 10.87 0.43
N ALA A 138 -7.90 10.24 1.49
CA ALA A 138 -8.41 8.87 1.46
C ALA A 138 -9.85 8.82 1.96
N VAL A 139 -10.67 7.96 1.35
CA VAL A 139 -12.08 7.77 1.67
C VAL A 139 -12.43 6.29 1.77
N VAL A 140 -13.41 5.97 2.58
CA VAL A 140 -13.95 4.61 2.66
C VAL A 140 -14.85 4.36 1.44
N ARG A 141 -14.59 3.27 0.72
CA ARG A 141 -15.40 2.80 -0.42
C ARG A 141 -16.12 1.51 -0.10
N ASP A 142 -15.55 0.73 0.82
CA ASP A 142 -16.08 -0.53 1.30
C ASP A 142 -15.80 -0.61 2.81
N MET A 143 -16.83 -0.82 3.60
CA MET A 143 -16.71 -0.91 5.06
C MET A 143 -15.89 -2.11 5.54
N ALA A 144 -15.71 -3.12 4.70
CA ALA A 144 -14.87 -4.28 5.00
C ALA A 144 -13.39 -4.06 4.66
N GLN A 145 -13.03 -2.87 4.16
CA GLN A 145 -11.69 -2.53 3.71
C GLN A 145 -11.18 -1.25 4.40
N VAL A 146 -9.87 -1.07 4.38
CA VAL A 146 -9.24 0.20 4.74
C VAL A 146 -9.58 1.29 3.71
N PRO A 147 -9.43 2.60 4.04
CA PRO A 147 -9.75 3.67 3.10
C PRO A 147 -8.90 3.59 1.83
N TYR A 148 -9.46 4.08 0.74
CA TYR A 148 -8.79 4.17 -0.56
C TYR A 148 -8.30 5.60 -0.80
N LEU A 149 -7.09 5.76 -1.32
CA LEU A 149 -6.64 7.04 -1.86
C LEU A 149 -7.59 7.48 -2.98
N ASP A 150 -8.08 8.69 -2.88
CA ASP A 150 -9.16 9.20 -3.72
C ASP A 150 -8.72 10.39 -4.55
N SER A 151 -8.03 11.34 -3.95
CA SER A 151 -7.63 12.58 -4.62
C SER A 151 -6.36 13.19 -3.99
N CYS A 152 -5.72 14.06 -4.77
CA CYS A 152 -4.53 14.80 -4.39
C CYS A 152 -4.36 15.99 -5.33
N ASP A 153 -3.76 17.06 -4.85
CA ASP A 153 -3.36 18.20 -5.68
C ASP A 153 -2.07 17.95 -6.48
N ASN A 154 -1.34 16.89 -6.16
CA ASN A 154 -0.13 16.49 -6.88
C ASN A 154 -0.46 15.82 -8.22
N GLU A 155 0.14 16.31 -9.30
CA GLU A 155 -0.08 15.81 -10.66
C GLU A 155 0.27 14.32 -10.80
N LEU A 156 1.37 13.87 -10.20
CA LEU A 156 1.78 12.46 -10.27
C LEU A 156 0.74 11.54 -9.62
N VAL A 157 0.27 11.88 -8.42
CA VAL A 157 -0.73 11.07 -7.71
C VAL A 157 -2.04 11.06 -8.49
N THR A 158 -2.48 12.22 -9.01
CA THR A 158 -3.67 12.33 -9.85
C THR A 158 -3.57 11.41 -11.08
N ARG A 159 -2.41 11.36 -11.73
CA ARG A 159 -2.15 10.48 -12.85
C ARG A 159 -2.15 9.01 -12.44
N ILE A 160 -1.55 8.66 -11.30
CA ILE A 160 -1.54 7.28 -10.79
C ILE A 160 -2.96 6.77 -10.58
N LEU A 161 -3.83 7.60 -10.01
CA LEU A 161 -5.22 7.25 -9.72
C LEU A 161 -6.12 7.19 -10.97
N SER A 162 -5.82 7.96 -12.01
CA SER A 162 -6.70 8.13 -13.18
C SER A 162 -6.25 7.40 -14.44
N GLU A 163 -4.93 7.29 -14.66
CA GLU A 163 -4.37 6.71 -15.88
C GLU A 163 -4.19 5.18 -15.78
N THR A 164 -4.00 4.55 -16.94
CA THR A 164 -3.60 3.13 -17.03
C THR A 164 -2.10 3.06 -17.25
N TRP A 165 -1.41 2.30 -16.41
CA TRP A 165 0.05 2.19 -16.41
C TRP A 165 0.51 0.86 -17.01
N PRO A 166 1.69 0.81 -17.65
CA PRO A 166 2.25 -0.44 -18.15
C PRO A 166 2.47 -1.44 -16.98
N HIS A 167 1.79 -2.58 -17.03
CA HIS A 167 1.85 -3.56 -15.94
C HIS A 167 3.27 -4.09 -15.70
N ALA A 168 4.06 -4.28 -16.75
CA ALA A 168 5.43 -4.75 -16.63
C ALA A 168 6.31 -3.77 -15.85
N ASP A 169 6.16 -2.46 -16.07
CA ASP A 169 6.97 -1.43 -15.41
C ASP A 169 6.60 -1.30 -13.93
N VAL A 170 5.29 -1.31 -13.63
CA VAL A 170 4.78 -1.15 -12.27
C VAL A 170 5.04 -2.40 -11.42
N LEU A 171 4.88 -3.59 -11.98
CA LEU A 171 4.99 -4.84 -11.22
C LEU A 171 6.41 -5.43 -11.19
N LYS A 172 7.31 -5.01 -12.09
CA LYS A 172 8.68 -5.50 -12.14
C LYS A 172 9.43 -5.42 -10.80
N PRO A 173 9.35 -4.33 -10.03
CA PRO A 173 10.01 -4.25 -8.72
C PRO A 173 9.53 -5.32 -7.73
N TYR A 174 8.32 -5.81 -7.92
CA TYR A 174 7.65 -6.78 -7.06
C TYR A 174 7.61 -8.19 -7.65
N ALA A 175 8.28 -8.42 -8.78
CA ALA A 175 8.21 -9.68 -9.52
C ALA A 175 8.58 -10.90 -8.68
N ASP A 176 9.57 -10.79 -7.78
CA ASP A 176 9.96 -11.89 -6.89
C ASP A 176 8.88 -12.22 -5.85
N LEU A 177 8.12 -11.23 -5.40
CA LEU A 177 6.99 -11.42 -4.50
C LEU A 177 5.76 -11.98 -5.22
N LEU A 178 5.62 -11.67 -6.50
CA LEU A 178 4.49 -12.04 -7.36
C LEU A 178 4.70 -13.36 -8.11
N LYS A 179 5.79 -14.07 -7.88
CA LYS A 179 5.97 -15.41 -8.45
C LYS A 179 4.90 -16.33 -7.90
N ALA A 180 4.21 -17.02 -8.82
CA ALA A 180 3.34 -18.13 -8.45
C ALA A 180 4.17 -19.15 -7.66
N GLU A 181 3.64 -19.61 -6.52
CA GLU A 181 4.28 -20.73 -5.84
C GLU A 181 4.22 -21.94 -6.79
N PRO A 182 5.33 -22.69 -6.97
CA PRO A 182 5.27 -23.91 -7.75
C PRO A 182 4.21 -24.81 -7.11
N GLU A 183 3.30 -25.36 -7.95
CA GLU A 183 2.39 -26.37 -7.48
C GLU A 183 3.21 -27.46 -6.78
N VAL A 184 3.04 -27.59 -5.47
CA VAL A 184 3.57 -28.74 -4.74
C VAL A 184 2.75 -29.93 -5.24
N GLY A 185 3.28 -30.59 -6.25
CA GLY A 185 2.69 -31.81 -6.79
C GLY A 185 2.52 -32.83 -5.67
N GLY A 186 1.25 -33.14 -5.38
CA GLY A 186 0.87 -34.24 -4.51
C GLY A 186 1.15 -35.58 -5.15
#